data_20cdb58d1041f42272980235645c624b
#
_entry.id   20cdb58d1041f42272980235645c624b
#
_cell.length_a   1.000
_cell.length_b   1.000
_cell.length_c   1.000
_cell.angle_alpha   90.00
_cell.angle_beta   90.00
_cell.angle_gamma   90.00
#
_symmetry.space_group_name_H-M   'P 1'
#
loop_
_entity.id
_entity.type
_entity.pdbx_description
1 polymer ?
#
loop_
_entity_poly.entity_id
_entity_poly.type
_entity_poly.pdbx_seq_one_letter_code
_entity_poly.pdbx_strand_id
1 'polypeptide(L)'
;LARRTLGRSPPHVMLLHETDLAALFIADLVAELRKDDWTIITADEAYGDAELAAAMPMVPHTSGTLTGMMAWERGVAPPLAPLWMGTDMMGWLFERNVLGQAK
;
A
#
# COMPACT_ATOMS: atom_id res chain seq x y z
N LEU A 1 3.97 8.60 -3.51
CA LEU A 1 5.36 8.17 -3.40
C LEU A 1 5.91 7.70 -4.76
N ALA A 2 5.35 6.67 -5.39
CA ALA A 2 5.85 6.05 -6.61
C ALA A 2 6.15 7.07 -7.73
N ARG A 3 5.21 7.96 -8.04
CA ARG A 3 5.43 9.00 -9.08
C ARG A 3 6.62 9.91 -8.79
N ARG A 4 6.90 10.24 -7.52
CA ARG A 4 8.06 11.06 -7.15
C ARG A 4 9.36 10.27 -7.24
N THR A 5 9.31 8.97 -6.98
CA THR A 5 10.49 8.08 -6.94
C THR A 5 10.86 7.58 -8.33
N LEU A 6 9.87 7.19 -9.13
CA LEU A 6 10.03 6.48 -10.40
C LEU A 6 9.63 7.33 -11.62
N GLY A 7 9.06 8.51 -11.42
CA GLY A 7 8.51 9.34 -12.50
C GLY A 7 7.18 8.82 -13.09
N ARG A 8 6.69 7.68 -12.59
CA ARG A 8 5.49 6.99 -13.07
C ARG A 8 4.75 6.30 -11.93
N SER A 9 3.56 5.77 -12.20
CA SER A 9 2.82 4.90 -11.31
C SER A 9 2.99 3.46 -11.79
N PRO A 10 3.88 2.67 -11.18
CA PRO A 10 4.04 1.26 -11.54
C PRO A 10 2.88 0.42 -11.03
N PRO A 11 2.79 -0.85 -11.41
CA PRO A 11 1.93 -1.81 -10.74
C PRO A 11 2.21 -1.87 -9.23
N HIS A 12 1.16 -2.05 -8.45
CA HIS A 12 1.24 -2.22 -7.01
C HIS A 12 0.64 -3.56 -6.61
N VAL A 13 1.27 -4.25 -5.68
CA VAL A 13 0.74 -5.48 -5.10
C VAL A 13 0.24 -5.16 -3.69
N MET A 14 -1.02 -5.45 -3.43
CA MET A 14 -1.62 -5.33 -2.10
C MET A 14 -1.71 -6.73 -1.49
N LEU A 15 -1.04 -6.93 -0.35
CA LEU A 15 -1.16 -8.16 0.43
C LEU A 15 -2.35 -8.04 1.36
N LEU A 16 -3.28 -8.96 1.24
CA LEU A 16 -4.41 -9.12 2.14
C LEU A 16 -4.37 -10.50 2.79
N HIS A 17 -4.80 -10.57 4.03
CA HIS A 17 -4.99 -11.85 4.71
C HIS A 17 -6.34 -12.46 4.33
N GLU A 18 -6.38 -13.78 4.22
CA GLU A 18 -7.59 -14.57 4.01
C GLU A 18 -8.39 -14.63 5.31
N THR A 19 -9.14 -13.58 5.57
CA THR A 19 -10.01 -13.46 6.76
C THR A 19 -11.47 -13.36 6.33
N ASP A 20 -12.39 -13.65 7.25
CA ASP A 20 -13.83 -13.45 7.02
C ASP A 20 -14.13 -12.00 6.62
N LEU A 21 -13.41 -11.04 7.22
CA LEU A 21 -13.54 -9.64 6.87
C LEU A 21 -13.13 -9.35 5.43
N ALA A 22 -12.02 -9.92 4.97
CA ALA A 22 -11.59 -9.79 3.58
C ALA A 22 -12.61 -10.44 2.63
N ALA A 23 -13.11 -11.63 2.95
CA ALA A 23 -14.12 -12.32 2.15
C ALA A 23 -15.41 -11.50 2.01
N LEU A 24 -15.85 -10.85 3.09
CA LEU A 24 -17.08 -10.06 3.10
C LEU A 24 -16.96 -8.73 2.34
N PHE A 25 -15.79 -8.07 2.38
CA PHE A 25 -15.63 -6.68 1.92
C PHE A 25 -14.67 -6.50 0.75
N ILE A 26 -14.11 -7.57 0.17
CA ILE A 26 -13.19 -7.45 -0.96
C ILE A 26 -13.84 -6.77 -2.18
N ALA A 27 -15.13 -7.04 -2.42
CA ALA A 27 -15.86 -6.42 -3.52
C ALA A 27 -16.00 -4.91 -3.33
N ASP A 28 -16.26 -4.47 -2.11
CA ASP A 28 -16.37 -3.06 -1.77
C ASP A 28 -15.02 -2.35 -1.91
N LEU A 29 -13.95 -2.98 -1.43
CA LEU A 29 -12.59 -2.46 -1.61
C LEU A 29 -12.24 -2.29 -3.09
N VAL A 30 -12.52 -3.28 -3.91
CA VAL A 30 -12.29 -3.21 -5.36
C VAL A 30 -13.12 -2.10 -6.00
N ALA A 31 -14.37 -1.93 -5.58
CA ALA A 31 -15.23 -0.86 -6.07
C ALA A 31 -14.68 0.52 -5.73
N GLU A 32 -14.19 0.72 -4.49
CA GLU A 32 -13.58 2.00 -4.10
C GLU A 32 -12.28 2.27 -4.86
N LEU A 33 -11.42 1.28 -5.02
CA LEU A 33 -10.19 1.43 -5.83
C LEU A 33 -10.52 1.86 -7.26
N ARG A 34 -11.54 1.28 -7.88
CA ARG A 34 -11.97 1.65 -9.23
C ARG A 34 -12.52 3.08 -9.34
N LYS A 35 -13.17 3.59 -8.29
CA LYS A 35 -13.59 5.00 -8.23
C LYS A 35 -12.40 5.97 -8.21
N ASP A 36 -11.28 5.53 -7.66
CA ASP A 36 -10.01 6.27 -7.62
C ASP A 36 -9.13 5.98 -8.85
N ASP A 37 -9.72 5.54 -9.97
CA ASP A 37 -9.06 5.25 -11.25
C ASP A 37 -7.99 4.15 -11.18
N TRP A 38 -8.07 3.23 -10.19
CA TRP A 38 -7.23 2.06 -10.15
C TRP A 38 -7.72 0.97 -11.10
N THR A 39 -6.82 0.42 -11.89
CA THR A 39 -7.06 -0.76 -12.71
C THR A 39 -6.60 -2.00 -11.97
N ILE A 40 -7.49 -2.98 -11.83
CA ILE A 40 -7.12 -4.28 -11.24
C ILE A 40 -6.54 -5.14 -12.36
N ILE A 41 -5.34 -5.63 -12.14
CA ILE A 41 -4.57 -6.44 -13.07
C ILE A 41 -4.22 -7.80 -12.45
N THR A 42 -3.73 -8.72 -13.25
CA THR A 42 -3.25 -10.02 -12.76
C THR A 42 -1.90 -9.90 -12.04
N ALA A 43 -1.55 -10.90 -11.26
CA ALA A 43 -0.24 -10.96 -10.61
C ALA A 43 0.89 -11.01 -11.65
N ASP A 44 0.73 -11.76 -12.74
CA ASP A 44 1.73 -11.86 -13.80
C ASP A 44 2.00 -10.50 -14.45
N GLU A 45 0.95 -9.72 -14.70
CA GLU A 45 1.08 -8.35 -15.21
C GLU A 45 1.80 -7.45 -14.19
N ALA A 46 1.48 -7.56 -12.91
CA ALA A 46 2.11 -6.76 -11.87
C ALA A 46 3.61 -7.07 -11.71
N TYR A 47 3.97 -8.34 -11.73
CA TYR A 47 5.37 -8.79 -11.62
C TYR A 47 6.16 -8.67 -12.92
N GLY A 48 5.52 -8.37 -14.03
CA GLY A 48 6.16 -8.09 -15.33
C GLY A 48 6.89 -6.75 -15.43
N ASP A 49 6.81 -5.89 -14.41
CA ASP A 49 7.53 -4.61 -14.41
C ASP A 49 9.04 -4.83 -14.22
N ALA A 50 9.80 -4.62 -15.30
CA ALA A 50 11.23 -4.94 -15.33
C ALA A 50 12.07 -4.09 -14.34
N GLU A 51 11.70 -2.83 -14.11
CA GLU A 51 12.42 -1.97 -13.16
C GLU A 51 12.21 -2.46 -11.72
N LEU A 52 10.99 -2.82 -11.36
CA LEU A 52 10.69 -3.35 -10.03
C LEU A 52 11.27 -4.75 -9.84
N ALA A 53 11.20 -5.60 -10.86
CA ALA A 53 11.75 -6.95 -10.80
C ALA A 53 13.27 -6.96 -10.65
N ALA A 54 13.98 -5.99 -11.22
CA ALA A 54 15.43 -5.85 -11.11
C ALA A 54 15.88 -5.08 -9.84
N ALA A 55 14.96 -4.42 -9.13
CA ALA A 55 15.33 -3.62 -7.97
C ALA A 55 15.77 -4.48 -6.79
N MET A 56 16.99 -4.24 -6.30
CA MET A 56 17.56 -4.88 -5.12
C MET A 56 18.04 -3.80 -4.13
N PRO A 57 17.13 -3.04 -3.52
CA PRO A 57 17.53 -1.95 -2.65
C PRO A 57 18.23 -2.47 -1.39
N MET A 58 19.38 -1.88 -1.08
CA MET A 58 20.25 -2.24 0.06
C MET A 58 20.03 -1.28 1.23
N VAL A 59 18.83 -1.24 1.76
CA VAL A 59 18.49 -0.36 2.88
C VAL A 59 18.21 -1.15 4.15
N PRO A 60 18.81 -0.76 5.29
CA PRO A 60 18.72 -1.54 6.52
C PRO A 60 17.35 -1.46 7.19
N HIS A 61 16.58 -0.42 6.89
CA HIS A 61 15.27 -0.22 7.48
C HIS A 61 14.38 0.64 6.59
N THR A 62 13.15 0.18 6.35
CA THR A 62 12.23 0.81 5.38
C THR A 62 10.79 0.77 5.85
N SER A 63 9.94 1.43 5.09
CA SER A 63 8.48 1.32 5.25
C SER A 63 7.91 -0.06 4.90
N GLY A 64 8.76 -1.03 4.62
CA GLY A 64 8.35 -2.39 4.28
C GLY A 64 7.88 -2.59 2.83
N THR A 65 7.89 -1.56 2.00
CA THR A 65 7.54 -1.68 0.58
C THR A 65 8.76 -1.48 -0.32
N LEU A 66 8.81 -2.20 -1.46
CA LEU A 66 9.89 -2.04 -2.44
C LEU A 66 10.01 -0.59 -2.91
N THR A 67 8.90 0.06 -3.25
CA THR A 67 8.90 1.48 -3.64
C THR A 67 9.41 2.39 -2.53
N GLY A 68 9.12 2.06 -1.27
CA GLY A 68 9.66 2.79 -0.10
C GLY A 68 11.17 2.68 0.00
N MET A 69 11.70 1.48 -0.22
CA MET A 69 13.15 1.23 -0.25
C MET A 69 13.85 1.99 -1.38
N MET A 70 13.31 1.91 -2.59
CA MET A 70 13.84 2.66 -3.74
C MET A 70 13.77 4.18 -3.54
N ALA A 71 12.72 4.67 -2.86
CA ALA A 71 12.60 6.09 -2.53
C ALA A 71 13.72 6.53 -1.58
N TRP A 72 14.00 5.73 -0.57
CA TRP A 72 15.09 5.99 0.36
C TRP A 72 16.44 6.09 -0.35
N GLU A 73 16.78 5.13 -1.20
CA GLU A 73 18.03 5.13 -1.97
C GLU A 73 18.17 6.34 -2.89
N ARG A 74 17.06 6.84 -3.42
CA ARG A 74 17.01 8.01 -4.30
C ARG A 74 16.89 9.35 -3.55
N GLY A 75 16.99 9.34 -2.21
CA GLY A 75 16.84 10.53 -1.38
C GLY A 75 15.43 11.13 -1.38
N VAL A 76 14.43 10.38 -1.83
CA VAL A 76 13.02 10.75 -1.76
C VAL A 76 12.46 10.24 -0.44
N ALA A 77 12.18 11.14 0.50
CA ALA A 77 11.62 10.73 1.79
C ALA A 77 10.30 9.95 1.58
N PRO A 78 10.24 8.68 2.00
CA PRO A 78 8.98 7.95 1.99
C PRO A 78 8.02 8.61 3.00
N PRO A 79 6.71 8.60 2.75
CA PRO A 79 5.76 9.01 3.78
C PRO A 79 5.97 8.10 4.98
N LEU A 80 6.01 8.68 6.16
CA LEU A 80 5.92 7.90 7.40
C LEU A 80 4.57 7.18 7.31
N ALA A 81 4.64 5.91 6.99
CA ALA A 81 3.43 5.15 6.76
C ALA A 81 2.69 4.92 8.08
N PRO A 82 1.37 5.02 8.08
CA PRO A 82 0.55 4.57 9.21
C PRO A 82 0.71 3.08 9.54
N LEU A 83 1.49 2.34 8.79
CA LEU A 83 1.84 0.91 9.03
C LEU A 83 2.41 0.63 10.43
N TRP A 84 2.87 1.66 11.14
CA TRP A 84 3.37 1.57 12.52
C TRP A 84 2.37 2.14 13.53
N MET A 85 1.15 2.41 13.12
CA MET A 85 0.09 2.72 14.09
C MET A 85 -0.11 1.50 14.96
N GLY A 86 0.16 1.65 16.25
CA GLY A 86 -0.16 0.62 17.23
C GLY A 86 -1.64 0.27 17.22
N THR A 87 -1.97 -0.85 17.81
CA THR A 87 -3.37 -1.32 17.94
C THR A 87 -4.32 -0.26 18.49
N ASP A 88 -3.82 0.60 19.38
CA ASP A 88 -4.60 1.69 19.99
C ASP A 88 -5.04 2.74 18.97
N MET A 89 -4.13 3.12 18.05
CA MET A 89 -4.47 4.06 16.99
C MET A 89 -5.44 3.44 15.99
N MET A 90 -5.26 2.17 15.65
CA MET A 90 -6.18 1.45 14.77
C MET A 90 -7.57 1.33 15.40
N GLY A 91 -7.64 1.02 16.70
CA GLY A 91 -8.88 1.01 17.47
C GLY A 91 -9.59 2.36 17.44
N TRP A 92 -8.85 3.43 17.72
CA TRP A 92 -9.39 4.79 17.67
C TRP A 92 -9.92 5.19 16.28
N LEU A 93 -9.17 4.86 15.21
CA LEU A 93 -9.63 5.11 13.84
C LEU A 93 -10.91 4.34 13.52
N PHE A 94 -11.01 3.09 13.96
CA PHE A 94 -12.17 2.26 13.77
C PHE A 94 -13.39 2.84 14.53
N GLU A 95 -13.24 3.17 15.80
CA GLU A 95 -14.28 3.80 16.61
C GLU A 95 -14.81 5.09 15.96
N ARG A 96 -13.89 5.93 15.51
CA ARG A 96 -14.21 7.23 14.92
C ARG A 96 -14.86 7.12 13.54
N ASN A 97 -14.25 6.32 12.63
CA ASN A 97 -14.60 6.35 11.21
C ASN A 97 -15.67 5.31 10.85
N VAL A 98 -15.76 4.22 11.62
CA VAL A 98 -16.69 3.12 11.35
C VAL A 98 -17.88 3.15 12.30
N LEU A 99 -17.61 3.29 13.60
CA LEU A 99 -18.68 3.30 14.60
C LEU A 99 -19.30 4.70 14.85
N GLY A 100 -18.72 5.76 14.30
CA GLY A 100 -19.19 7.13 14.48
C GLY A 100 -19.08 7.65 15.92
N GLN A 101 -18.25 7.01 16.75
CA GLN A 101 -18.05 7.40 18.14
C GLN A 101 -16.97 8.49 18.20
N ALA A 102 -17.40 9.76 18.20
CA ALA A 102 -16.50 10.85 18.56
C ALA A 102 -16.38 10.91 20.09
N LYS A 103 -15.18 10.70 20.61
CA LYS A 103 -14.82 11.12 21.97
C LYS A 103 -14.26 12.52 21.92
#